data_a1c1e2d0468f9aa08227726c6d3ac7c4
#
_entry.id   a1c1e2d0468f9aa08227726c6d3ac7c4
#
_cell.length_a   1.000
_cell.length_b   1.000
_cell.length_c   1.000
_cell.angle_alpha   90.00
_cell.angle_beta   90.00
_cell.angle_gamma   90.00
#
_symmetry.space_group_name_H-M   'P 1'
#
loop_
_entity.id
_entity.type
_entity.pdbx_description
1 polymer ?
#
loop_
_entity_poly.entity_id
_entity_poly.type
_entity_poly.pdbx_seq_one_letter_code
_entity_poly.pdbx_strand_id
1 'polypeptide(L)'
;MQNLNKFSLKFLALTCFAWSPFSFADSALEIAINNADRNPAYTARDQSRHPYETLSFFRINSSMNVLELAAGGGWYTEILAPYLNDSGNLIVTHYNPDAGEYQKRSRDKYDYKVASNKLFSGVKVMTGDVPPKQPYTEPGSHDLVLTFRNLHNWYARDAMKEVMDEAFNALKTGGYFGVVEHRAPEGSSVEFMKTSGYVMQSLAIKVAESAGFKLVETSEINANPRDTKDHPKGVWTLPPSYRLKDKDKSMYQTIGESDRMTLLFKK
;
A
#
# COMPACT_ATOMS: atom_id res chain seq x y z
N MET A 1 -75.55 -0.79 34.61
CA MET A 1 -75.29 -1.16 33.21
C MET A 1 -74.18 -0.21 32.68
N GLN A 2 -72.97 -0.61 32.69
CA GLN A 2 -71.87 0.19 32.14
C GLN A 2 -71.11 -0.68 31.14
N ASN A 3 -71.13 -0.22 29.89
CA ASN A 3 -70.42 -0.85 28.78
C ASN A 3 -68.93 -0.49 28.84
N LEU A 4 -68.06 -1.51 28.97
CA LEU A 4 -66.61 -1.40 28.86
C LEU A 4 -66.21 -1.60 27.38
N ASN A 5 -65.80 -0.51 26.74
CA ASN A 5 -65.18 -0.53 25.42
C ASN A 5 -63.71 -1.09 25.52
N LYS A 6 -63.44 -2.23 24.85
CA LYS A 6 -62.11 -2.79 24.69
C LYS A 6 -61.45 -2.09 23.51
N PHE A 7 -60.46 -1.26 23.80
CA PHE A 7 -59.51 -0.77 22.79
C PHE A 7 -58.48 -1.87 22.48
N SER A 8 -58.51 -2.35 21.24
CA SER A 8 -57.51 -3.30 20.72
C SER A 8 -56.34 -2.51 20.10
N LEU A 9 -55.21 -2.51 20.77
CA LEU A 9 -53.97 -1.88 20.29
C LEU A 9 -53.30 -2.84 19.29
N LYS A 10 -53.37 -2.54 17.99
CA LYS A 10 -52.64 -3.30 16.97
C LYS A 10 -51.20 -2.78 16.96
N PHE A 11 -50.25 -3.62 17.44
CA PHE A 11 -48.83 -3.40 17.25
C PHE A 11 -48.46 -3.66 15.78
N LEU A 12 -48.06 -2.60 15.08
CA LEU A 12 -47.48 -2.68 13.74
C LEU A 12 -45.97 -2.96 13.90
N ALA A 13 -45.54 -4.20 13.69
CA ALA A 13 -44.12 -4.57 13.69
C ALA A 13 -43.48 -4.02 12.40
N LEU A 14 -42.67 -2.97 12.55
CA LEU A 14 -41.86 -2.43 11.46
C LEU A 14 -40.63 -3.30 11.30
N THR A 15 -40.65 -4.23 10.34
CA THR A 15 -39.47 -5.02 9.97
C THR A 15 -38.52 -4.13 9.16
N CYS A 16 -37.50 -3.60 9.82
CA CYS A 16 -36.37 -2.99 9.14
C CYS A 16 -35.56 -4.10 8.42
N PHE A 17 -35.74 -4.22 7.11
CA PHE A 17 -34.82 -4.95 6.26
C PHE A 17 -33.52 -4.17 6.24
N ALA A 18 -32.51 -4.64 6.99
CA ALA A 18 -31.15 -4.19 6.83
C ALA A 18 -30.65 -4.70 5.46
N TRP A 19 -30.60 -3.83 4.48
CA TRP A 19 -29.88 -4.09 3.24
C TRP A 19 -28.40 -4.11 3.58
N SER A 20 -27.83 -5.31 3.72
CA SER A 20 -26.39 -5.49 3.64
C SER A 20 -26.00 -5.18 2.19
N PRO A 21 -25.12 -4.21 1.92
CA PRO A 21 -24.58 -4.05 0.59
C PRO A 21 -23.76 -5.32 0.30
N PHE A 22 -24.26 -6.17 -0.59
CA PHE A 22 -23.41 -7.17 -1.23
C PHE A 22 -22.34 -6.39 -1.97
N SER A 23 -21.13 -6.35 -1.41
CA SER A 23 -19.95 -5.92 -2.14
C SER A 23 -19.73 -6.98 -3.22
N PHE A 24 -20.11 -6.68 -4.45
CA PHE A 24 -19.70 -7.50 -5.58
C PHE A 24 -18.17 -7.41 -5.62
N ALA A 25 -17.53 -8.59 -5.58
CA ALA A 25 -16.10 -8.68 -5.79
C ALA A 25 -15.74 -7.98 -7.11
N ASP A 26 -14.68 -7.17 -7.11
CA ASP A 26 -14.19 -6.55 -8.35
C ASP A 26 -13.51 -7.64 -9.20
N SER A 27 -14.28 -8.21 -10.12
CA SER A 27 -13.81 -9.31 -10.98
C SER A 27 -12.61 -8.89 -11.84
N ALA A 28 -12.49 -7.63 -12.23
CA ALA A 28 -11.35 -7.14 -13.00
C ALA A 28 -10.08 -7.12 -12.14
N LEU A 29 -10.19 -6.76 -10.86
CA LEU A 29 -9.07 -6.83 -9.93
C LEU A 29 -8.64 -8.27 -9.67
N GLU A 30 -9.59 -9.19 -9.50
CA GLU A 30 -9.29 -10.62 -9.34
C GLU A 30 -8.59 -11.18 -10.58
N ILE A 31 -9.02 -10.83 -11.79
CA ILE A 31 -8.38 -11.22 -13.05
C ILE A 31 -6.93 -10.69 -13.10
N ALA A 32 -6.70 -9.43 -12.72
CA ALA A 32 -5.36 -8.86 -12.71
C ALA A 32 -4.44 -9.55 -11.69
N ILE A 33 -4.95 -9.91 -10.51
CA ILE A 33 -4.21 -10.62 -9.47
C ILE A 33 -3.87 -12.05 -9.91
N ASN A 34 -4.81 -12.74 -10.55
CA ASN A 34 -4.63 -14.13 -11.00
C ASN A 34 -4.04 -14.26 -12.42
N ASN A 35 -3.51 -13.16 -12.97
CA ASN A 35 -2.94 -13.17 -14.32
C ASN A 35 -1.74 -14.13 -14.40
N ALA A 36 -1.81 -15.08 -15.33
CA ALA A 36 -0.80 -16.14 -15.51
C ALA A 36 0.58 -15.62 -15.94
N ASP A 37 0.65 -14.40 -16.48
CA ASP A 37 1.90 -13.77 -16.88
C ASP A 37 2.65 -13.08 -15.72
N ARG A 38 2.07 -13.04 -14.52
CA ARG A 38 2.74 -12.54 -13.32
C ARG A 38 3.91 -13.43 -12.93
N ASN A 39 4.96 -12.80 -12.41
CA ASN A 39 6.14 -13.52 -11.97
C ASN A 39 5.79 -14.53 -10.86
N PRO A 40 6.09 -15.85 -11.02
CA PRO A 40 5.77 -16.87 -10.02
C PRO A 40 6.38 -16.60 -8.62
N ALA A 41 7.56 -15.97 -8.55
CA ALA A 41 8.14 -15.55 -7.28
C ALA A 41 7.36 -14.39 -6.61
N TYR A 42 6.52 -13.69 -7.37
CA TYR A 42 5.64 -12.65 -6.86
C TYR A 42 4.31 -13.24 -6.42
N THR A 43 3.68 -14.09 -7.24
CA THR A 43 2.40 -14.72 -6.90
C THR A 43 2.51 -15.62 -5.67
N ALA A 44 3.65 -16.29 -5.46
CA ALA A 44 3.92 -17.06 -4.23
C ALA A 44 3.84 -16.22 -2.94
N ARG A 45 3.85 -14.90 -3.04
CA ARG A 45 3.78 -13.96 -1.92
C ARG A 45 2.38 -13.35 -1.71
N ASP A 46 1.42 -13.66 -2.58
CA ASP A 46 0.08 -13.11 -2.50
C ASP A 46 -0.60 -13.47 -1.17
N GLN A 47 -0.40 -14.70 -0.69
CA GLN A 47 -0.89 -15.15 0.62
C GLN A 47 -0.34 -14.36 1.83
N SER A 48 0.79 -13.65 1.67
CA SER A 48 1.38 -12.80 2.71
C SER A 48 1.10 -11.33 2.48
N ARG A 49 0.56 -10.95 1.33
CA ARG A 49 0.37 -9.56 0.91
C ARG A 49 -1.08 -9.18 0.66
N HIS A 50 -1.96 -10.20 0.61
CA HIS A 50 -3.41 -10.02 0.49
C HIS A 50 -3.77 -8.93 -0.53
N PRO A 51 -3.34 -9.08 -1.84
CA PRO A 51 -3.44 -8.00 -2.81
C PRO A 51 -4.88 -7.55 -3.05
N TYR A 52 -5.84 -8.48 -3.09
CA TYR A 52 -7.24 -8.14 -3.31
C TYR A 52 -7.79 -7.30 -2.15
N GLU A 53 -7.63 -7.77 -0.93
CA GLU A 53 -8.12 -7.11 0.27
C GLU A 53 -7.42 -5.76 0.48
N THR A 54 -6.10 -5.70 0.22
CA THR A 54 -5.30 -4.47 0.37
C THR A 54 -5.72 -3.40 -0.63
N LEU A 55 -5.86 -3.76 -1.91
CA LEU A 55 -6.23 -2.80 -2.96
C LEU A 55 -7.70 -2.39 -2.84
N SER A 56 -8.59 -3.31 -2.45
CA SER A 56 -10.00 -3.01 -2.14
C SER A 56 -10.13 -2.06 -0.94
N PHE A 57 -9.34 -2.26 0.12
CA PHE A 57 -9.26 -1.35 1.27
C PHE A 57 -8.84 0.07 0.84
N PHE A 58 -7.93 0.18 -0.14
CA PHE A 58 -7.52 1.47 -0.72
C PHE A 58 -8.54 2.05 -1.69
N ARG A 59 -9.70 1.40 -1.86
CA ARG A 59 -10.82 1.88 -2.68
C ARG A 59 -10.44 2.08 -4.15
N ILE A 60 -9.52 1.25 -4.66
CA ILE A 60 -9.13 1.32 -6.06
C ILE A 60 -10.31 0.95 -6.98
N ASN A 61 -10.37 1.59 -8.14
CA ASN A 61 -11.18 1.13 -9.27
C ASN A 61 -10.44 1.32 -10.60
N SER A 62 -10.84 0.58 -11.62
CA SER A 62 -10.13 0.49 -12.90
C SER A 62 -10.07 1.79 -13.70
N SER A 63 -10.90 2.79 -13.39
CA SER A 63 -10.91 4.08 -14.10
C SER A 63 -10.05 5.16 -13.45
N MET A 64 -9.38 4.86 -12.35
CA MET A 64 -8.59 5.84 -11.61
C MET A 64 -7.26 6.19 -12.30
N ASN A 65 -6.82 7.43 -12.08
CA ASN A 65 -5.44 7.81 -12.27
C ASN A 65 -4.66 7.50 -10.99
N VAL A 66 -3.76 6.53 -11.04
CA VAL A 66 -3.01 6.02 -9.88
C VAL A 66 -1.54 6.40 -9.98
N LEU A 67 -0.96 6.83 -8.87
CA LEU A 67 0.48 7.03 -8.71
C LEU A 67 1.01 6.01 -7.68
N GLU A 68 1.89 5.10 -8.12
CA GLU A 68 2.63 4.19 -7.24
C GLU A 68 3.99 4.82 -6.91
N LEU A 69 4.19 5.21 -5.66
CA LEU A 69 5.44 5.79 -5.19
C LEU A 69 6.48 4.69 -4.89
N ALA A 70 7.67 4.84 -5.48
CA ALA A 70 8.82 3.97 -5.28
C ALA A 70 8.48 2.48 -5.51
N ALA A 71 8.02 2.14 -6.72
CA ALA A 71 7.51 0.83 -7.12
C ALA A 71 8.47 -0.36 -6.88
N GLY A 72 9.75 -0.10 -6.61
CA GLY A 72 10.75 -1.12 -6.31
C GLY A 72 10.91 -2.14 -7.45
N GLY A 73 10.68 -3.42 -7.19
CA GLY A 73 10.73 -4.46 -8.23
C GLY A 73 9.47 -4.58 -9.08
N GLY A 74 8.42 -3.77 -8.79
CA GLY A 74 7.16 -3.77 -9.54
C GLY A 74 6.18 -4.88 -9.15
N TRP A 75 6.18 -5.29 -7.89
CA TRP A 75 5.28 -6.34 -7.42
C TRP A 75 3.80 -5.93 -7.53
N TYR A 76 3.47 -4.72 -7.03
CA TYR A 76 2.12 -4.17 -7.19
C TYR A 76 1.88 -3.66 -8.60
N THR A 77 2.91 -3.14 -9.27
CA THR A 77 2.79 -2.70 -10.68
C THR A 77 2.32 -3.83 -11.60
N GLU A 78 2.75 -5.11 -11.36
CA GLU A 78 2.26 -6.27 -12.14
C GLU A 78 0.75 -6.52 -12.00
N ILE A 79 0.13 -6.00 -10.95
CA ILE A 79 -1.33 -6.07 -10.72
C ILE A 79 -2.00 -4.79 -11.22
N LEU A 80 -1.45 -3.63 -10.82
CA LEU A 80 -2.05 -2.33 -11.09
C LEU A 80 -2.07 -1.99 -12.58
N ALA A 81 -1.01 -2.35 -13.32
CA ALA A 81 -0.91 -1.99 -14.72
C ALA A 81 -1.99 -2.66 -15.58
N PRO A 82 -2.19 -4.00 -15.56
CA PRO A 82 -3.27 -4.61 -16.31
C PRO A 82 -4.66 -4.23 -15.80
N TYR A 83 -4.81 -3.96 -14.49
CA TYR A 83 -6.08 -3.54 -13.92
C TYR A 83 -6.55 -2.16 -14.39
N LEU A 84 -5.61 -1.23 -14.61
CA LEU A 84 -5.89 0.16 -15.00
C LEU A 84 -5.80 0.39 -16.51
N ASN A 85 -5.29 -0.57 -17.29
CA ASN A 85 -4.89 -0.37 -18.69
C ASN A 85 -6.00 0.14 -19.60
N ASP A 86 -7.24 -0.30 -19.40
CA ASP A 86 -8.34 -0.03 -20.34
C ASP A 86 -9.05 1.31 -20.10
N SER A 87 -9.08 1.78 -18.86
CA SER A 87 -9.91 2.95 -18.49
C SER A 87 -9.26 3.90 -17.49
N GLY A 88 -8.18 3.50 -16.85
CA GLY A 88 -7.41 4.29 -15.92
C GLY A 88 -6.01 4.63 -16.44
N ASN A 89 -5.15 5.14 -15.54
CA ASN A 89 -3.75 5.40 -15.86
C ASN A 89 -2.87 5.03 -14.66
N LEU A 90 -1.69 4.48 -14.93
CA LEU A 90 -0.68 4.20 -13.93
C LEU A 90 0.60 4.98 -14.21
N ILE A 91 0.98 5.82 -13.25
CA ILE A 91 2.31 6.41 -13.17
C ILE A 91 3.02 5.77 -11.98
N VAL A 92 4.29 5.46 -12.15
CA VAL A 92 5.14 4.97 -11.06
C VAL A 92 6.34 5.88 -10.87
N THR A 93 6.77 6.10 -9.63
CA THR A 93 8.09 6.68 -9.38
C THR A 93 9.11 5.59 -9.13
N HIS A 94 10.30 5.80 -9.64
CA HIS A 94 11.45 4.92 -9.40
C HIS A 94 12.72 5.75 -9.21
N TYR A 95 13.80 5.12 -8.77
CA TYR A 95 15.06 5.80 -8.49
C TYR A 95 15.52 6.71 -9.63
N ASN A 96 16.13 7.83 -9.25
CA ASN A 96 16.93 8.63 -10.15
C ASN A 96 18.22 7.83 -10.53
N PRO A 97 18.45 7.53 -11.82
CA PRO A 97 19.61 6.75 -12.24
C PRO A 97 20.93 7.48 -11.96
N ASP A 98 20.91 8.81 -11.84
CA ASP A 98 22.10 9.63 -11.59
C ASP A 98 22.44 9.73 -10.09
N ALA A 99 21.59 9.20 -9.20
CA ALA A 99 21.81 9.26 -7.75
C ALA A 99 22.88 8.27 -7.23
N GLY A 100 23.36 7.35 -8.07
CA GLY A 100 24.42 6.39 -7.76
C GLY A 100 24.26 5.06 -8.47
N GLU A 101 25.28 4.21 -8.40
CA GLU A 101 25.32 2.95 -9.14
C GLU A 101 24.21 1.96 -8.76
N TYR A 102 23.84 1.88 -7.47
CA TYR A 102 22.73 1.02 -7.04
C TYR A 102 21.42 1.50 -7.65
N GLN A 103 21.15 2.79 -7.58
CA GLN A 103 19.94 3.42 -8.11
C GLN A 103 19.86 3.22 -9.62
N LYS A 104 20.98 3.44 -10.32
CA LYS A 104 21.07 3.20 -11.77
C LYS A 104 20.76 1.75 -12.11
N ARG A 105 21.44 0.78 -11.50
CA ARG A 105 21.19 -0.64 -11.78
C ARG A 105 19.74 -1.05 -11.48
N SER A 106 19.16 -0.50 -10.41
CA SER A 106 17.77 -0.80 -10.04
C SER A 106 16.80 -0.21 -11.05
N ARG A 107 17.04 1.04 -11.50
CA ARG A 107 16.25 1.71 -12.51
C ARG A 107 16.34 1.02 -13.86
N ASP A 108 17.55 0.70 -14.32
CA ASP A 108 17.76 0.00 -15.59
C ASP A 108 17.02 -1.35 -15.65
N LYS A 109 17.02 -2.11 -14.54
CA LYS A 109 16.26 -3.37 -14.43
C LYS A 109 14.76 -3.14 -14.51
N TYR A 110 14.28 -2.08 -13.88
CA TYR A 110 12.85 -1.75 -13.90
C TYR A 110 12.42 -1.28 -15.30
N ASP A 111 13.18 -0.39 -15.92
CA ASP A 111 12.92 0.09 -17.29
C ASP A 111 12.93 -1.06 -18.30
N TYR A 112 13.90 -2.00 -18.17
CA TYR A 112 13.90 -3.22 -18.98
C TYR A 112 12.62 -4.06 -18.77
N LYS A 113 12.17 -4.22 -17.53
CA LYS A 113 10.93 -4.94 -17.23
C LYS A 113 9.72 -4.26 -17.88
N VAL A 114 9.60 -2.94 -17.74
CA VAL A 114 8.53 -2.16 -18.36
C VAL A 114 8.54 -2.31 -19.89
N ALA A 115 9.71 -2.29 -20.52
CA ALA A 115 9.83 -2.41 -21.96
C ALA A 115 9.60 -3.83 -22.52
N SER A 116 9.90 -4.86 -21.71
CA SER A 116 9.90 -6.26 -22.19
C SER A 116 8.71 -7.10 -21.72
N ASN A 117 7.95 -6.66 -20.71
CA ASN A 117 6.83 -7.40 -20.17
C ASN A 117 5.51 -6.72 -20.50
N LYS A 118 4.65 -7.42 -21.25
CA LYS A 118 3.33 -6.92 -21.67
C LYS A 118 2.42 -6.49 -20.50
N LEU A 119 2.60 -7.05 -19.29
CA LEU A 119 1.85 -6.62 -18.12
C LEU A 119 2.10 -5.16 -17.75
N PHE A 120 3.22 -4.57 -18.17
CA PHE A 120 3.57 -3.18 -17.90
C PHE A 120 3.16 -2.21 -19.01
N SER A 121 2.32 -2.68 -19.96
CA SER A 121 1.82 -1.82 -21.04
C SER A 121 1.15 -0.57 -20.45
N GLY A 122 1.46 0.60 -21.02
CA GLY A 122 0.89 1.87 -20.56
C GLY A 122 1.50 2.48 -19.31
N VAL A 123 2.38 1.76 -18.59
CA VAL A 123 3.04 2.30 -17.38
C VAL A 123 4.01 3.44 -17.75
N LYS A 124 3.83 4.60 -17.10
CA LYS A 124 4.77 5.72 -17.20
C LYS A 124 5.69 5.72 -15.98
N VAL A 125 7.00 5.75 -16.23
CA VAL A 125 8.02 5.73 -15.16
C VAL A 125 8.62 7.11 -15.00
N MET A 126 8.40 7.70 -13.83
CA MET A 126 8.94 9.00 -13.44
C MET A 126 10.13 8.84 -12.49
N THR A 127 11.00 9.82 -12.45
CA THR A 127 12.09 9.87 -11.47
C THR A 127 11.55 10.32 -10.12
N GLY A 128 11.80 9.51 -9.08
CA GLY A 128 11.44 9.79 -7.69
C GLY A 128 12.68 10.08 -6.85
N ASP A 129 13.14 11.33 -6.86
CA ASP A 129 14.17 11.78 -5.93
C ASP A 129 13.65 11.76 -4.48
N VAL A 130 14.52 11.42 -3.54
CA VAL A 130 14.22 11.43 -2.10
C VAL A 130 15.37 12.12 -1.35
N PRO A 131 15.17 13.34 -0.80
CA PRO A 131 13.94 14.17 -0.87
C PRO A 131 13.60 14.59 -2.30
N PRO A 132 12.33 14.94 -2.56
CA PRO A 132 11.91 15.44 -3.87
C PRO A 132 12.64 16.73 -4.26
N LYS A 133 13.13 16.79 -5.51
CA LYS A 133 13.77 17.99 -6.08
C LYS A 133 12.81 18.79 -6.94
N GLN A 134 11.76 18.14 -7.41
CA GLN A 134 10.68 18.69 -8.22
C GLN A 134 9.43 17.84 -8.02
N PRO A 135 8.25 18.31 -8.37
CA PRO A 135 7.03 17.52 -8.33
C PRO A 135 7.18 16.23 -9.13
N TYR A 136 6.73 15.12 -8.57
CA TYR A 136 6.76 13.81 -9.25
C TYR A 136 5.80 13.76 -10.44
N THR A 137 4.69 14.49 -10.34
CA THR A 137 3.64 14.57 -11.37
C THR A 137 2.96 15.94 -11.30
N GLU A 138 2.07 16.21 -12.26
CA GLU A 138 1.22 17.40 -12.22
C GLU A 138 0.34 17.41 -10.96
N PRO A 139 0.29 18.53 -10.21
CA PRO A 139 -0.54 18.64 -9.02
C PRO A 139 -2.03 18.36 -9.31
N GLY A 140 -2.68 17.67 -8.40
CA GLY A 140 -4.12 17.38 -8.49
C GLY A 140 -4.52 16.50 -9.66
N SER A 141 -3.63 15.65 -10.18
CA SER A 141 -3.88 14.82 -11.34
C SER A 141 -4.28 13.38 -11.02
N HIS A 142 -4.12 12.92 -9.77
CA HIS A 142 -4.35 11.53 -9.37
C HIS A 142 -5.55 11.38 -8.42
N ASP A 143 -6.28 10.27 -8.59
CA ASP A 143 -7.38 9.87 -7.71
C ASP A 143 -6.88 9.08 -6.50
N LEU A 144 -5.78 8.33 -6.68
CA LEU A 144 -5.18 7.47 -5.68
C LEU A 144 -3.65 7.52 -5.78
N VAL A 145 -2.99 7.71 -4.64
CA VAL A 145 -1.54 7.52 -4.48
C VAL A 145 -1.31 6.31 -3.59
N LEU A 146 -0.37 5.45 -3.97
CA LEU A 146 -0.05 4.22 -3.26
C LEU A 146 1.44 4.13 -2.93
N THR A 147 1.76 3.59 -1.77
CA THR A 147 3.14 3.23 -1.44
C THR A 147 3.21 1.97 -0.58
N PHE A 148 4.20 1.13 -0.86
CA PHE A 148 4.33 -0.16 -0.23
C PHE A 148 5.74 -0.38 0.30
N ARG A 149 5.92 -0.25 1.64
CA ARG A 149 7.19 -0.51 2.36
C ARG A 149 8.32 0.43 1.93
N ASN A 150 8.03 1.73 1.93
CA ASN A 150 8.98 2.77 1.57
C ASN A 150 9.19 3.81 2.68
N LEU A 151 8.25 3.95 3.63
CA LEU A 151 8.32 4.98 4.66
C LEU A 151 9.63 4.91 5.46
N HIS A 152 10.08 3.68 5.78
CA HIS A 152 11.35 3.48 6.47
C HIS A 152 12.56 4.00 5.71
N ASN A 153 12.56 3.90 4.36
CA ASN A 153 13.62 4.43 3.51
C ASN A 153 13.61 5.96 3.49
N TRP A 154 12.41 6.56 3.48
CA TRP A 154 12.24 8.01 3.53
C TRP A 154 12.59 8.57 4.92
N TYR A 155 12.18 7.85 5.97
CA TYR A 155 12.49 8.20 7.36
C TYR A 155 14.01 8.15 7.64
N ALA A 156 14.69 7.11 7.17
CA ALA A 156 16.14 7.01 7.32
C ALA A 156 16.93 8.12 6.61
N ARG A 157 16.30 8.82 5.66
CA ARG A 157 16.85 9.97 4.92
C ARG A 157 16.32 11.31 5.41
N ASP A 158 15.55 11.32 6.49
CA ASP A 158 14.87 12.51 7.04
C ASP A 158 13.99 13.23 5.99
N ALA A 159 13.40 12.49 5.05
CA ALA A 159 12.64 13.00 3.90
C ALA A 159 11.19 12.47 3.83
N MET A 160 10.69 11.85 4.91
CA MET A 160 9.36 11.22 4.87
C MET A 160 8.25 12.25 4.70
N LYS A 161 8.39 13.44 5.34
CA LYS A 161 7.40 14.49 5.22
C LYS A 161 7.36 15.07 3.81
N GLU A 162 8.51 15.38 3.23
CA GLU A 162 8.60 15.97 1.89
C GLU A 162 8.00 15.03 0.83
N VAL A 163 8.21 13.71 0.96
CA VAL A 163 7.58 12.75 0.04
C VAL A 163 6.07 12.66 0.26
N MET A 164 5.60 12.76 1.52
CA MET A 164 4.17 12.83 1.80
C MET A 164 3.53 14.13 1.32
N ASP A 165 4.24 15.26 1.38
CA ASP A 165 3.79 16.53 0.78
C ASP A 165 3.59 16.37 -0.74
N GLU A 166 4.52 15.70 -1.43
CA GLU A 166 4.37 15.41 -2.86
C GLU A 166 3.21 14.44 -3.17
N ALA A 167 2.99 13.44 -2.33
CA ALA A 167 1.81 12.58 -2.44
C ALA A 167 0.51 13.38 -2.28
N PHE A 168 0.48 14.32 -1.33
CA PHE A 168 -0.65 15.23 -1.12
C PHE A 168 -0.86 16.14 -2.33
N ASN A 169 0.21 16.74 -2.86
CA ASN A 169 0.15 17.62 -4.02
C ASN A 169 -0.36 16.91 -5.26
N ALA A 170 0.11 15.67 -5.52
CA ALA A 170 -0.29 14.85 -6.66
C ALA A 170 -1.78 14.51 -6.68
N LEU A 171 -2.42 14.41 -5.51
CA LEU A 171 -3.81 14.03 -5.38
C LEU A 171 -4.79 15.16 -5.73
N LYS A 172 -5.88 14.80 -6.40
CA LYS A 172 -7.10 15.60 -6.50
C LYS A 172 -7.68 15.84 -5.10
N THR A 173 -8.42 16.92 -4.92
CA THR A 173 -9.24 17.11 -3.72
C THR A 173 -10.21 15.95 -3.56
N GLY A 174 -10.20 15.33 -2.37
CA GLY A 174 -11.00 14.14 -2.09
C GLY A 174 -10.36 12.81 -2.50
N GLY A 175 -9.18 12.83 -3.13
CA GLY A 175 -8.40 11.65 -3.47
C GLY A 175 -7.82 10.95 -2.24
N TYR A 176 -7.34 9.72 -2.43
CA TYR A 176 -6.87 8.85 -1.33
C TYR A 176 -5.37 8.57 -1.41
N PHE A 177 -4.76 8.37 -0.24
CA PHE A 177 -3.39 7.90 -0.11
C PHE A 177 -3.37 6.59 0.67
N GLY A 178 -2.98 5.49 0.01
CA GLY A 178 -2.86 4.15 0.58
C GLY A 178 -1.41 3.82 0.94
N VAL A 179 -1.21 3.39 2.18
CA VAL A 179 0.12 3.08 2.72
C VAL A 179 0.14 1.69 3.33
N VAL A 180 1.11 0.86 2.92
CA VAL A 180 1.49 -0.35 3.64
C VAL A 180 2.94 -0.19 4.10
N GLU A 181 3.22 -0.34 5.41
CA GLU A 181 4.59 -0.21 5.93
C GLU A 181 4.86 -1.19 7.07
N HIS A 182 6.11 -1.60 7.24
CA HIS A 182 6.59 -2.41 8.34
C HIS A 182 6.38 -1.69 9.68
N ARG A 183 5.64 -2.31 10.60
CA ARG A 183 5.14 -1.67 11.82
C ARG A 183 6.07 -1.93 13.00
N ALA A 184 6.70 -0.86 13.51
CA ALA A 184 7.45 -0.88 14.76
C ALA A 184 6.51 -0.97 15.99
N PRO A 185 6.98 -1.48 17.12
CA PRO A 185 6.32 -1.26 18.41
C PRO A 185 6.21 0.25 18.71
N GLU A 186 5.11 0.67 19.30
CA GLU A 186 4.97 2.05 19.76
C GLU A 186 6.01 2.35 20.86
N GLY A 187 6.56 3.56 20.85
CA GLY A 187 7.66 3.95 21.75
C GLY A 187 9.06 3.54 21.27
N SER A 188 9.19 2.97 20.07
CA SER A 188 10.48 2.65 19.46
C SER A 188 11.35 3.89 19.29
N SER A 189 12.67 3.72 19.53
CA SER A 189 13.61 4.83 19.36
C SER A 189 13.82 5.19 17.89
N VAL A 190 14.28 6.43 17.63
CA VAL A 190 14.67 6.89 16.29
C VAL A 190 15.73 5.98 15.68
N GLU A 191 16.73 5.59 16.47
CA GLU A 191 17.81 4.69 16.05
C GLU A 191 17.26 3.33 15.60
N PHE A 192 16.36 2.73 16.39
CA PHE A 192 15.70 1.47 16.02
C PHE A 192 14.98 1.60 14.68
N MET A 193 14.16 2.61 14.49
CA MET A 193 13.39 2.80 13.25
C MET A 193 14.30 3.02 12.04
N LYS A 194 15.37 3.81 12.16
CA LYS A 194 16.31 4.08 11.07
C LYS A 194 17.14 2.86 10.65
N THR A 195 17.39 1.91 11.57
CA THR A 195 18.27 0.76 11.32
C THR A 195 17.55 -0.54 11.07
N SER A 196 16.34 -0.72 11.62
CA SER A 196 15.58 -1.97 11.53
C SER A 196 14.63 -2.06 10.32
N GLY A 197 14.27 -0.93 9.73
CA GLY A 197 13.27 -0.86 8.65
C GLY A 197 11.83 -0.93 9.14
N TYR A 198 11.57 -0.86 10.44
CA TYR A 198 10.23 -0.72 11.02
C TYR A 198 9.94 0.74 11.37
N VAL A 199 8.71 1.19 11.19
CA VAL A 199 8.24 2.55 11.50
C VAL A 199 7.03 2.46 12.42
N MET A 200 6.96 3.31 13.48
CA MET A 200 5.77 3.39 14.33
C MET A 200 4.56 3.86 13.52
N GLN A 201 3.43 3.20 13.73
CA GLN A 201 2.18 3.58 13.07
C GLN A 201 1.74 5.00 13.46
N SER A 202 1.86 5.34 14.73
CA SER A 202 1.56 6.70 15.24
C SER A 202 2.43 7.76 14.55
N LEU A 203 3.71 7.48 14.30
CA LEU A 203 4.60 8.40 13.59
C LEU A 203 4.18 8.56 12.12
N ALA A 204 3.88 7.45 11.42
CA ALA A 204 3.43 7.51 10.04
C ALA A 204 2.14 8.35 9.90
N ILE A 205 1.17 8.15 10.80
CA ILE A 205 -0.07 8.94 10.85
C ILE A 205 0.24 10.42 11.09
N LYS A 206 1.03 10.73 12.12
CA LYS A 206 1.39 12.11 12.47
C LYS A 206 2.07 12.85 11.32
N VAL A 207 2.97 12.20 10.58
CA VAL A 207 3.67 12.82 9.45
C VAL A 207 2.71 13.04 8.29
N ALA A 208 1.83 12.07 7.98
CA ALA A 208 0.80 12.24 6.95
C ALA A 208 -0.15 13.39 7.29
N GLU A 209 -0.61 13.50 8.53
CA GLU A 209 -1.46 14.60 8.99
C GLU A 209 -0.74 15.97 8.89
N SER A 210 0.57 16.02 9.17
CA SER A 210 1.37 17.24 9.00
C SER A 210 1.55 17.67 7.54
N ALA A 211 1.37 16.73 6.59
CA ALA A 211 1.33 17.00 5.16
C ALA A 211 -0.07 17.44 4.66
N GLY A 212 -1.08 17.43 5.55
CA GLY A 212 -2.46 17.87 5.25
C GLY A 212 -3.47 16.72 5.08
N PHE A 213 -3.03 15.48 5.14
CA PHE A 213 -3.92 14.33 5.04
C PHE A 213 -4.81 14.18 6.27
N LYS A 214 -5.96 13.53 6.09
CA LYS A 214 -6.82 13.04 7.19
C LYS A 214 -6.80 11.52 7.17
N LEU A 215 -6.51 10.89 8.32
CA LEU A 215 -6.65 9.45 8.46
C LEU A 215 -8.14 9.07 8.31
N VAL A 216 -8.43 8.14 7.42
CA VAL A 216 -9.78 7.62 7.18
C VAL A 216 -9.98 6.30 7.89
N GLU A 217 -9.02 5.38 7.74
CA GLU A 217 -9.17 4.01 8.22
C GLU A 217 -7.81 3.33 8.39
N THR A 218 -7.75 2.36 9.30
CA THR A 218 -6.60 1.47 9.49
C THR A 218 -7.05 0.03 9.33
N SER A 219 -6.15 -0.85 8.89
CA SER A 219 -6.47 -2.27 8.71
C SER A 219 -5.32 -3.18 9.15
N GLU A 220 -5.70 -4.33 9.68
CA GLU A 220 -4.80 -5.42 10.06
C GLU A 220 -4.64 -6.48 8.94
N ILE A 221 -5.10 -6.20 7.72
CA ILE A 221 -5.00 -7.12 6.56
C ILE A 221 -3.58 -7.66 6.38
N ASN A 222 -2.57 -6.81 6.58
CA ASN A 222 -1.16 -7.15 6.41
C ASN A 222 -0.42 -7.37 7.74
N ALA A 223 -1.13 -7.54 8.84
CA ALA A 223 -0.54 -7.83 10.14
C ALA A 223 0.05 -9.24 10.20
N ASN A 224 1.16 -9.38 10.92
CA ASN A 224 1.73 -10.69 11.23
C ASN A 224 2.14 -10.74 12.73
N PRO A 225 1.31 -11.32 13.59
CA PRO A 225 1.59 -11.39 15.03
C PRO A 225 2.79 -12.27 15.38
N ARG A 226 3.31 -13.08 14.44
CA ARG A 226 4.53 -13.89 14.64
C ARG A 226 5.80 -13.08 14.49
N ASP A 227 5.73 -11.87 13.91
CA ASP A 227 6.89 -10.99 13.77
C ASP A 227 7.16 -10.26 15.10
N THR A 228 8.20 -10.69 15.79
CA THR A 228 8.63 -10.12 17.09
C THR A 228 9.39 -8.79 16.94
N LYS A 229 9.81 -8.44 15.72
CA LYS A 229 10.45 -7.17 15.35
C LYS A 229 11.86 -6.93 15.91
N ASP A 230 12.40 -7.87 16.68
CA ASP A 230 13.72 -7.83 17.33
C ASP A 230 14.81 -8.57 16.55
N HIS A 231 14.62 -8.72 15.24
CA HIS A 231 15.50 -9.51 14.37
C HIS A 231 16.87 -8.85 14.14
N PRO A 232 17.97 -9.64 14.05
CA PRO A 232 19.34 -9.12 14.00
C PRO A 232 19.66 -8.15 12.85
N LYS A 233 18.90 -8.19 11.75
CA LYS A 233 18.98 -7.26 10.61
C LYS A 233 17.62 -6.60 10.33
N GLY A 234 16.82 -6.38 11.37
CA GLY A 234 15.47 -5.83 11.25
C GLY A 234 14.62 -6.64 10.27
N VAL A 235 13.74 -5.96 9.55
CA VAL A 235 12.84 -6.56 8.54
C VAL A 235 13.54 -7.42 7.49
N TRP A 236 14.79 -7.10 7.20
CA TRP A 236 15.56 -7.81 6.17
C TRP A 236 16.08 -9.18 6.62
N THR A 237 15.92 -9.54 7.88
CA THR A 237 16.13 -10.91 8.37
C THR A 237 15.07 -11.85 7.84
N LEU A 238 13.84 -11.36 7.73
CA LEU A 238 12.65 -12.09 7.30
C LEU A 238 12.60 -12.29 5.78
N PRO A 239 11.68 -13.17 5.30
CA PRO A 239 11.38 -13.27 3.87
C PRO A 239 10.95 -11.92 3.26
N PRO A 240 11.24 -11.70 2.00
CA PRO A 240 12.02 -12.53 1.07
C PRO A 240 13.51 -12.23 1.12
N SER A 241 13.95 -11.32 1.99
CA SER A 241 15.33 -10.81 1.98
C SER A 241 16.32 -11.82 2.52
N TYR A 242 16.00 -12.54 3.61
CA TYR A 242 16.88 -13.51 4.27
C TYR A 242 18.33 -13.02 4.36
N ARG A 243 18.52 -11.80 4.87
CA ARG A 243 19.85 -11.16 4.89
C ARG A 243 20.92 -11.94 5.69
N LEU A 244 20.48 -12.86 6.57
CA LEU A 244 21.33 -13.81 7.28
C LEU A 244 21.64 -15.07 6.47
N LYS A 245 21.18 -15.14 5.22
CA LYS A 245 21.31 -16.29 4.32
C LYS A 245 20.71 -17.55 4.95
N ASP A 246 21.51 -18.61 5.14
CA ASP A 246 21.04 -19.90 5.65
C ASP A 246 20.97 -19.97 7.18
N LYS A 247 21.52 -18.94 7.89
CA LYS A 247 21.45 -18.92 9.36
C LYS A 247 19.99 -18.78 9.82
N ASP A 248 19.50 -19.78 10.54
CA ASP A 248 18.15 -19.86 11.11
C ASP A 248 17.03 -19.64 10.07
N LYS A 249 17.27 -19.92 8.79
CA LYS A 249 16.37 -19.62 7.68
C LYS A 249 15.00 -20.27 7.83
N SER A 250 14.93 -21.53 8.32
CA SER A 250 13.66 -22.22 8.54
C SER A 250 12.80 -21.54 9.60
N MET A 251 13.43 -21.03 10.67
CA MET A 251 12.74 -20.25 11.70
C MET A 251 12.15 -18.96 11.10
N TYR A 252 12.93 -18.19 10.37
CA TYR A 252 12.44 -16.97 9.72
C TYR A 252 11.39 -17.23 8.64
N GLN A 253 11.49 -18.37 7.96
CA GLN A 253 10.46 -18.79 7.01
C GLN A 253 9.13 -19.11 7.72
N THR A 254 9.18 -19.70 8.91
CA THR A 254 7.99 -19.98 9.73
C THR A 254 7.34 -18.70 10.24
N ILE A 255 8.13 -17.67 10.60
CA ILE A 255 7.60 -16.34 10.95
C ILE A 255 6.88 -15.74 9.74
N GLY A 256 7.47 -15.83 8.55
CA GLY A 256 6.92 -15.25 7.33
C GLY A 256 7.37 -13.80 7.09
N GLU A 257 6.66 -13.07 6.21
CA GLU A 257 6.92 -11.64 5.99
C GLU A 257 6.60 -10.83 7.25
N SER A 258 7.21 -9.66 7.39
CA SER A 258 7.05 -8.77 8.55
C SER A 258 5.60 -8.38 8.83
N ASP A 259 5.35 -7.99 10.07
CA ASP A 259 4.13 -7.29 10.47
C ASP A 259 4.04 -5.90 9.80
N ARG A 260 2.88 -5.56 9.25
CA ARG A 260 2.69 -4.33 8.49
C ARG A 260 1.37 -3.64 8.84
N MET A 261 1.47 -2.33 9.11
CA MET A 261 0.31 -1.45 9.13
C MET A 261 -0.23 -1.26 7.72
N THR A 262 -1.53 -1.06 7.60
CA THR A 262 -2.21 -0.68 6.37
C THR A 262 -3.09 0.53 6.68
N LEU A 263 -2.81 1.68 6.05
CA LEU A 263 -3.40 2.96 6.38
C LEU A 263 -4.02 3.60 5.15
N LEU A 264 -5.22 4.13 5.29
CA LEU A 264 -5.90 4.90 4.25
C LEU A 264 -6.09 6.34 4.73
N PHE A 265 -5.58 7.28 3.95
CA PHE A 265 -5.72 8.71 4.17
C PHE A 265 -6.54 9.34 3.05
N LYS A 266 -7.06 10.55 3.30
CA LYS A 266 -7.76 11.38 2.33
C LYS A 266 -7.17 12.78 2.30
N LYS A 267 -7.07 13.37 1.09
CA LYS A 267 -6.78 14.78 0.87
C LYS A 267 -8.01 15.65 1.08
#